data_fde5bcd896a5915babc3ff3803b447c9
#
_entry.id   fde5bcd896a5915babc3ff3803b447c9
#
_cell.length_a   1.000
_cell.length_b   1.000
_cell.length_c   1.000
_cell.angle_alpha   90.00
_cell.angle_beta   90.00
_cell.angle_gamma   90.00
#
_symmetry.space_group_name_H-M   'P 1'
#
loop_
_entity.id
_entity.type
_entity.pdbx_description
1 polymer ?
#
loop_
_entity_poly.entity_id
_entity_poly.type
_entity_poly.pdbx_seq_one_letter_code
_entity_poly.pdbx_strand_id
1 'polypeptide(L)'
;LYDMMETQAARQIAMLRDLLAELQKTEEPDRARHLLGQVIIGTYIKRRSNLIFVGVQRGAISVQELRLCLNESSENIIVYGADCKTTIKGEGQLTVEQATQVYDLFEAVVETELESLRALLISIEVGKWVEIALCVSGAEPLCGLRTRFPDLEWEQDEDGLQYVTQKLERTRSVKAHGQD
;
A
#
# COMPACT_ATOMS: atom_id res chain seq x y z
N LEU A 1 -9.58 -1.76 -16.73
CA LEU A 1 -9.56 -0.91 -15.53
C LEU A 1 -10.66 -1.31 -14.54
N TYR A 2 -11.92 -1.42 -14.97
CA TYR A 2 -13.03 -1.88 -14.12
C TYR A 2 -12.76 -3.26 -13.55
N ASP A 3 -12.29 -4.20 -14.35
CA ASP A 3 -12.00 -5.58 -13.93
C ASP A 3 -10.89 -5.64 -12.86
N MET A 4 -9.85 -4.79 -12.99
CA MET A 4 -8.79 -4.69 -11.97
C MET A 4 -9.31 -4.10 -10.66
N MET A 5 -10.16 -3.07 -10.73
CA MET A 5 -10.80 -2.48 -9.55
C MET A 5 -11.71 -3.48 -8.85
N GLU A 6 -12.52 -4.21 -9.64
CA GLU A 6 -13.48 -5.18 -9.14
C GLU A 6 -12.77 -6.36 -8.45
N THR A 7 -11.73 -6.93 -9.10
CA THR A 7 -10.99 -8.06 -8.52
C THR A 7 -10.28 -7.70 -7.22
N GLN A 8 -9.61 -6.54 -7.20
CA GLN A 8 -8.90 -6.10 -6.00
C GLN A 8 -9.87 -5.72 -4.88
N ALA A 9 -10.93 -4.96 -5.20
CA ALA A 9 -11.94 -4.59 -4.22
C ALA A 9 -12.69 -5.83 -3.69
N ALA A 10 -12.98 -6.82 -4.53
CA ALA A 10 -13.64 -8.06 -4.11
C ALA A 10 -12.82 -8.81 -3.04
N ARG A 11 -11.48 -8.86 -3.20
CA ARG A 11 -10.59 -9.50 -2.22
C ARG A 11 -10.65 -8.76 -0.86
N GLN A 12 -10.52 -7.43 -0.85
CA GLN A 12 -10.58 -6.64 0.38
C GLN A 12 -11.96 -6.67 1.03
N ILE A 13 -13.03 -6.66 0.25
CA ILE A 13 -14.39 -6.81 0.78
C ILE A 13 -14.58 -8.18 1.43
N ALA A 14 -14.02 -9.25 0.84
CA ALA A 14 -14.03 -10.57 1.45
C ALA A 14 -13.27 -10.56 2.79
N MET A 15 -12.07 -10.00 2.82
CA MET A 15 -11.27 -9.87 4.04
C MET A 15 -11.98 -9.05 5.13
N LEU A 16 -12.61 -7.92 4.77
CA LEU A 16 -13.42 -7.15 5.72
C LEU A 16 -14.61 -7.95 6.27
N ARG A 17 -15.25 -8.77 5.43
CA ARG A 17 -16.35 -9.63 5.85
C ARG A 17 -15.88 -10.69 6.84
N ASP A 18 -14.73 -11.29 6.59
CA ASP A 18 -14.14 -12.31 7.47
C ASP A 18 -13.75 -11.69 8.82
N LEU A 19 -13.11 -10.51 8.82
CA LEU A 19 -12.79 -9.75 10.03
C LEU A 19 -14.06 -9.36 10.82
N LEU A 20 -15.15 -8.97 10.15
CA LEU A 20 -16.43 -8.68 10.80
C LEU A 20 -17.06 -9.93 11.43
N ALA A 21 -16.95 -11.09 10.76
CA ALA A 21 -17.44 -12.36 11.30
C ALA A 21 -16.64 -12.82 12.53
N GLU A 22 -15.33 -12.59 12.53
CA GLU A 22 -14.45 -12.85 13.67
C GLU A 22 -14.76 -11.91 14.85
N LEU A 23 -14.97 -10.61 14.57
CA LEU A 23 -15.34 -9.63 15.57
C LEU A 23 -16.59 -10.00 16.37
N GLN A 24 -17.57 -10.65 15.73
CA GLN A 24 -18.78 -11.11 16.41
C GLN A 24 -18.54 -12.24 17.42
N LYS A 25 -17.41 -12.95 17.29
CA LYS A 25 -17.03 -14.10 18.13
C LYS A 25 -16.03 -13.74 19.23
N THR A 26 -15.38 -12.57 19.13
CA THR A 26 -14.22 -12.21 19.96
C THR A 26 -14.64 -11.47 21.24
N GLU A 27 -13.98 -11.77 22.35
CA GLU A 27 -14.17 -11.07 23.62
C GLU A 27 -13.56 -9.67 23.62
N GLU A 28 -13.99 -8.80 24.54
CA GLU A 28 -13.79 -7.34 24.54
C GLU A 28 -12.36 -6.80 24.26
N PRO A 29 -11.23 -7.34 24.80
CA PRO A 29 -9.93 -6.71 24.59
C PRO A 29 -9.41 -6.84 23.14
N ASP A 30 -9.73 -7.92 22.45
CA ASP A 30 -9.30 -8.16 21.06
C ASP A 30 -10.21 -7.46 20.06
N ARG A 31 -11.43 -7.10 20.49
CA ARG A 31 -12.43 -6.46 19.64
C ARG A 31 -11.99 -5.10 19.11
N ALA A 32 -11.31 -4.31 19.93
CA ALA A 32 -10.78 -3.01 19.51
C ALA A 32 -9.70 -3.16 18.41
N ARG A 33 -8.82 -4.16 18.57
CA ARG A 33 -7.76 -4.44 17.59
C ARG A 33 -8.33 -4.90 16.26
N HIS A 34 -9.33 -5.79 16.26
CA HIS A 34 -10.03 -6.21 15.05
C HIS A 34 -10.75 -5.05 14.34
N LEU A 35 -11.40 -4.16 15.10
CA LEU A 35 -12.03 -2.95 14.54
C LEU A 35 -11.00 -2.04 13.87
N LEU A 36 -9.84 -1.84 14.48
CA LEU A 36 -8.77 -1.03 13.90
C LEU A 36 -8.21 -1.65 12.62
N GLY A 37 -8.06 -2.98 12.58
CA GLY A 37 -7.70 -3.70 11.35
C GLY A 37 -8.68 -3.44 10.21
N GLN A 38 -9.99 -3.42 10.50
CA GLN A 38 -11.03 -3.07 9.52
C GLN A 38 -10.91 -1.63 9.03
N VAL A 39 -10.56 -0.68 9.90
CA VAL A 39 -10.33 0.71 9.52
C VAL A 39 -9.15 0.82 8.55
N ILE A 40 -8.06 0.10 8.80
CA ILE A 40 -6.89 0.06 7.91
C ILE A 40 -7.31 -0.41 6.51
N ILE A 41 -7.96 -1.57 6.41
CA ILE A 41 -8.40 -2.13 5.13
C ILE A 41 -9.44 -1.24 4.44
N GLY A 42 -10.39 -0.70 5.17
CA GLY A 42 -11.40 0.23 4.65
C GLY A 42 -10.78 1.51 4.10
N THR A 43 -9.78 2.04 4.78
CA THR A 43 -9.01 3.21 4.32
C THR A 43 -8.27 2.90 3.02
N TYR A 44 -7.62 1.72 2.93
CA TYR A 44 -6.98 1.29 1.70
C TYR A 44 -7.95 1.25 0.52
N ILE A 45 -9.09 0.58 0.66
CA ILE A 45 -10.09 0.48 -0.42
C ILE A 45 -10.52 1.88 -0.89
N LYS A 46 -10.82 2.77 0.06
CA LYS A 46 -11.22 4.15 -0.21
C LYS A 46 -10.13 4.92 -0.95
N ARG A 47 -8.89 4.88 -0.46
CA ARG A 47 -7.78 5.66 -1.01
C ARG A 47 -7.32 5.13 -2.36
N ARG A 48 -7.25 3.82 -2.52
CA ARG A 48 -6.95 3.19 -3.80
C ARG A 48 -7.97 3.57 -4.87
N SER A 49 -9.26 3.51 -4.54
CA SER A 49 -10.34 3.91 -5.44
C SER A 49 -10.22 5.39 -5.83
N ASN A 50 -9.89 6.27 -4.87
CA ASN A 50 -9.65 7.69 -5.15
C ASN A 50 -8.46 7.92 -6.08
N LEU A 51 -7.33 7.22 -5.87
CA LEU A 51 -6.16 7.31 -6.76
C LEU A 51 -6.53 6.94 -8.20
N ILE A 52 -7.27 5.83 -8.38
CA ILE A 52 -7.73 5.41 -9.70
C ILE A 52 -8.67 6.46 -10.31
N PHE A 53 -9.64 6.95 -9.55
CA PHE A 53 -10.61 7.94 -10.03
C PHE A 53 -9.93 9.25 -10.47
N VAL A 54 -9.04 9.78 -9.63
CA VAL A 54 -8.26 11.00 -9.96
C VAL A 54 -7.38 10.77 -11.18
N GLY A 55 -6.70 9.63 -11.23
CA GLY A 55 -5.83 9.30 -12.34
C GLY A 55 -6.56 9.13 -13.67
N VAL A 56 -7.76 8.53 -13.65
CA VAL A 56 -8.61 8.42 -14.86
C VAL A 56 -9.09 9.80 -15.31
N GLN A 57 -9.49 10.68 -14.39
CA GLN A 57 -9.97 12.02 -14.73
C GLN A 57 -8.86 12.94 -15.24
N ARG A 58 -7.65 12.87 -14.67
CA ARG A 58 -6.55 13.79 -14.95
C ARG A 58 -5.47 13.20 -15.86
N GLY A 59 -5.54 11.92 -16.18
CA GLY A 59 -4.53 11.20 -16.95
C GLY A 59 -3.25 10.85 -16.17
N ALA A 60 -3.11 11.36 -14.94
CA ALA A 60 -1.96 11.10 -14.07
C ALA A 60 -2.29 11.38 -12.61
N ILE A 61 -1.44 10.88 -11.71
CA ILE A 61 -1.53 11.08 -10.27
C ILE A 61 -0.28 11.84 -9.81
N SER A 62 -0.46 12.92 -9.06
CA SER A 62 0.69 13.63 -8.51
C SER A 62 1.34 12.85 -7.36
N VAL A 63 2.65 12.98 -7.20
CA VAL A 63 3.38 12.45 -6.04
C VAL A 63 2.77 12.95 -4.73
N GLN A 64 2.21 14.15 -4.71
CA GLN A 64 1.54 14.72 -3.55
C GLN A 64 0.23 13.97 -3.19
N GLU A 65 -0.55 13.53 -4.19
CA GLU A 65 -1.75 12.72 -3.95
C GLU A 65 -1.40 11.35 -3.37
N LEU A 66 -0.36 10.69 -3.90
CA LEU A 66 0.14 9.45 -3.33
C LEU A 66 0.63 9.64 -1.88
N ARG A 67 1.34 10.75 -1.61
CA ARG A 67 1.79 11.11 -0.26
C ARG A 67 0.64 11.25 0.73
N LEU A 68 -0.43 11.94 0.35
CA LEU A 68 -1.62 12.09 1.20
C LEU A 68 -2.27 10.73 1.51
N CYS A 69 -2.38 9.84 0.53
CA CYS A 69 -2.93 8.50 0.74
C CYS A 69 -2.08 7.68 1.72
N LEU A 70 -0.75 7.66 1.53
CA LEU A 70 0.15 6.91 2.40
C LEU A 70 0.22 7.47 3.81
N ASN A 71 0.22 8.81 3.96
CA ASN A 71 0.23 9.42 5.30
C ASN A 71 -1.03 9.07 6.09
N GLU A 72 -2.22 9.13 5.48
CA GLU A 72 -3.46 8.75 6.14
C GLU A 72 -3.46 7.26 6.54
N SER A 73 -2.96 6.39 5.67
CA SER A 73 -2.82 4.97 6.00
C SER A 73 -1.79 4.74 7.12
N SER A 74 -0.68 5.49 7.12
CA SER A 74 0.33 5.43 8.20
C SER A 74 -0.24 5.88 9.55
N GLU A 75 -1.07 6.92 9.57
CA GLU A 75 -1.76 7.38 10.79
C GLU A 75 -2.67 6.29 11.37
N ASN A 76 -3.40 5.55 10.52
CA ASN A 76 -4.22 4.43 10.98
C ASN A 76 -3.38 3.28 11.55
N ILE A 77 -2.20 3.01 10.99
CA ILE A 77 -1.26 2.01 11.51
C ILE A 77 -0.75 2.43 12.89
N ILE A 78 -0.41 3.71 13.08
CA ILE A 78 0.02 4.25 14.37
C ILE A 78 -1.11 4.11 15.41
N VAL A 79 -2.35 4.42 15.04
CA VAL A 79 -3.52 4.23 15.93
C VAL A 79 -3.73 2.74 16.25
N TYR A 80 -3.42 1.84 15.32
CA TYR A 80 -3.44 0.40 15.54
C TYR A 80 -2.40 -0.08 16.56
N GLY A 81 -1.34 0.71 16.78
CA GLY A 81 -0.32 0.45 17.79
C GLY A 81 1.04 0.03 17.24
N ALA A 82 1.27 0.18 15.94
CA ALA A 82 2.57 -0.04 15.31
C ALA A 82 3.24 1.30 14.94
N ASP A 83 4.57 1.36 15.05
CA ASP A 83 5.31 2.51 14.56
C ASP A 83 5.27 2.57 13.03
N CYS A 84 4.89 3.71 12.46
CA CYS A 84 4.85 3.87 11.01
C CYS A 84 5.40 5.21 10.57
N LYS A 85 6.27 5.19 9.55
CA LYS A 85 6.84 6.41 8.98
C LYS A 85 6.96 6.31 7.47
N THR A 86 6.40 7.30 6.77
CA THR A 86 6.51 7.42 5.32
C THR A 86 7.42 8.57 4.93
N THR A 87 8.32 8.32 4.00
CA THR A 87 9.20 9.32 3.37
C THR A 87 9.09 9.20 1.86
N ILE A 88 8.75 10.29 1.18
CA ILE A 88 8.70 10.33 -0.29
C ILE A 88 9.63 11.44 -0.78
N LYS A 89 10.60 11.06 -1.60
CA LYS A 89 11.53 11.96 -2.28
C LYS A 89 11.16 12.09 -3.75
N GLY A 90 11.40 13.26 -4.31
CA GLY A 90 11.06 13.57 -5.70
C GLY A 90 9.67 14.17 -5.86
N GLU A 91 9.39 14.61 -7.08
CA GLU A 91 8.16 15.32 -7.45
C GLU A 91 7.71 14.89 -8.85
N GLY A 92 6.52 15.32 -9.25
CA GLY A 92 5.97 15.13 -10.59
C GLY A 92 4.74 14.26 -10.61
N GLN A 93 4.53 13.61 -11.76
CA GLN A 93 3.34 12.81 -12.05
C GLN A 93 3.71 11.33 -12.17
N LEU A 94 2.84 10.48 -11.71
CA LEU A 94 2.87 9.04 -11.82
C LEU A 94 1.72 8.58 -12.71
N THR A 95 1.88 7.46 -13.38
CA THR A 95 0.73 6.80 -14.00
C THR A 95 -0.18 6.22 -12.90
N VAL A 96 -1.44 5.94 -13.24
CA VAL A 96 -2.38 5.27 -12.34
C VAL A 96 -1.79 3.94 -11.87
N GLU A 97 -1.20 3.19 -12.80
CA GLU A 97 -0.59 1.91 -12.54
C GLU A 97 0.58 2.01 -11.54
N GLN A 98 1.50 2.95 -11.75
CA GLN A 98 2.62 3.17 -10.83
C GLN A 98 2.14 3.53 -9.41
N ALA A 99 1.22 4.49 -9.30
CA ALA A 99 0.72 4.92 -8.01
C ALA A 99 -0.05 3.80 -7.28
N THR A 100 -0.86 3.03 -8.02
CA THR A 100 -1.59 1.90 -7.43
C THR A 100 -0.67 0.74 -7.07
N GLN A 101 0.35 0.42 -7.86
CA GLN A 101 1.32 -0.62 -7.51
C GLN A 101 2.09 -0.30 -6.24
N VAL A 102 2.55 0.95 -6.09
CA VAL A 102 3.20 1.40 -4.85
C VAL A 102 2.26 1.24 -3.65
N TYR A 103 1.02 1.66 -3.80
CA TYR A 103 0.03 1.60 -2.73
C TYR A 103 -0.42 0.16 -2.43
N ASP A 104 -0.55 -0.68 -3.46
CA ASP A 104 -0.91 -2.10 -3.34
C ASP A 104 0.21 -2.92 -2.67
N LEU A 105 1.49 -2.59 -2.91
CA LEU A 105 2.61 -3.24 -2.23
C LEU A 105 2.63 -2.86 -0.74
N PHE A 106 2.47 -1.58 -0.42
CA PHE A 106 2.34 -1.13 0.96
C PHE A 106 1.24 -1.90 1.69
N GLU A 107 0.05 -1.97 1.11
CA GLU A 107 -1.10 -2.67 1.70
C GLU A 107 -0.85 -4.17 1.86
N ALA A 108 -0.25 -4.82 0.86
CA ALA A 108 0.04 -6.25 0.92
C ALA A 108 0.98 -6.61 2.08
N VAL A 109 1.95 -5.73 2.38
CA VAL A 109 2.81 -5.87 3.56
C VAL A 109 2.00 -5.71 4.84
N VAL A 110 1.16 -4.67 4.93
CA VAL A 110 0.32 -4.43 6.11
C VAL A 110 -0.69 -5.57 6.32
N GLU A 111 -1.35 -6.06 5.26
CA GLU A 111 -2.26 -7.22 5.33
C GLU A 111 -1.55 -8.46 5.88
N THR A 112 -0.33 -8.75 5.39
CA THR A 112 0.42 -9.93 5.79
C THR A 112 0.83 -9.86 7.26
N GLU A 113 1.22 -8.68 7.73
CA GLU A 113 1.73 -8.45 9.09
C GLU A 113 0.67 -7.90 10.06
N LEU A 114 -0.59 -7.84 9.68
CA LEU A 114 -1.62 -7.10 10.42
C LEU A 114 -1.66 -7.42 11.92
N GLU A 115 -1.45 -8.68 12.30
CA GLU A 115 -1.47 -9.10 13.70
C GLU A 115 -0.13 -8.97 14.41
N SER A 116 0.97 -9.00 13.67
CA SER A 116 2.34 -9.02 14.20
C SER A 116 3.13 -7.74 13.94
N LEU A 117 2.60 -6.80 13.17
CA LEU A 117 3.27 -5.56 12.81
C LEU A 117 3.65 -4.73 14.04
N ARG A 118 4.93 -4.43 14.16
CA ARG A 118 5.49 -3.59 15.23
C ARG A 118 5.99 -2.27 14.68
N ALA A 119 6.66 -2.30 13.52
CA ALA A 119 7.16 -1.10 12.86
C ALA A 119 7.17 -1.26 11.34
N LEU A 120 6.89 -0.17 10.63
CA LEU A 120 6.93 -0.07 9.18
C LEU A 120 7.55 1.26 8.76
N LEU A 121 8.70 1.19 8.12
CA LEU A 121 9.32 2.36 7.49
C LEU A 121 9.15 2.26 5.97
N ILE A 122 8.61 3.32 5.38
CA ILE A 122 8.31 3.39 3.95
C ILE A 122 9.18 4.49 3.33
N SER A 123 9.98 4.13 2.35
CA SER A 123 10.77 5.06 1.56
C SER A 123 10.40 4.93 0.09
N ILE A 124 10.01 6.03 -0.54
CA ILE A 124 9.69 6.08 -1.96
C ILE A 124 10.58 7.14 -2.60
N GLU A 125 11.24 6.78 -3.68
CA GLU A 125 12.02 7.70 -4.49
C GLU A 125 11.45 7.79 -5.91
N VAL A 126 11.07 9.02 -6.31
CA VAL A 126 10.51 9.30 -7.63
C VAL A 126 11.54 10.07 -8.45
N GLY A 127 12.24 9.35 -9.32
CA GLY A 127 13.27 9.88 -10.20
C GLY A 127 13.15 9.35 -11.62
N LYS A 128 14.22 8.73 -12.10
CA LYS A 128 14.22 7.98 -13.38
C LYS A 128 13.30 6.74 -13.29
N TRP A 129 13.22 6.16 -12.12
CA TRP A 129 12.37 5.04 -11.72
C TRP A 129 11.47 5.50 -10.58
N VAL A 130 10.45 4.73 -10.28
CA VAL A 130 9.74 4.81 -9.01
C VAL A 130 10.23 3.63 -8.17
N GLU A 131 10.96 3.91 -7.12
CA GLU A 131 11.49 2.89 -6.22
C GLU A 131 10.75 2.98 -4.89
N ILE A 132 10.22 1.85 -4.42
CA ILE A 132 9.65 1.70 -3.09
C ILE A 132 10.51 0.73 -2.29
N ALA A 133 10.88 1.14 -1.08
CA ALA A 133 11.57 0.33 -0.10
C ALA A 133 10.81 0.34 1.22
N LEU A 134 10.53 -0.83 1.75
CA LEU A 134 9.85 -1.05 3.01
C LEU A 134 10.79 -1.79 3.97
N CYS A 135 10.93 -1.28 5.20
CA CYS A 135 11.60 -1.99 6.28
C CYS A 135 10.54 -2.33 7.32
N VAL A 136 10.42 -3.61 7.64
CA VAL A 136 9.29 -4.17 8.37
C VAL A 136 9.78 -4.94 9.58
N SER A 137 9.24 -4.62 10.76
CA SER A 137 9.36 -5.42 11.96
C SER A 137 8.03 -6.12 12.23
N GLY A 138 8.00 -7.41 11.97
CA GLY A 138 6.82 -8.28 12.13
C GLY A 138 7.26 -9.74 12.23
N ALA A 139 6.32 -10.66 12.28
CA ALA A 139 6.60 -12.08 12.47
C ALA A 139 6.37 -12.93 11.20
N GLU A 140 5.54 -12.45 10.28
CA GLU A 140 5.16 -13.21 9.10
C GLU A 140 6.15 -13.02 7.94
N PRO A 141 6.57 -14.09 7.26
CA PRO A 141 7.54 -13.97 6.17
C PRO A 141 6.93 -13.31 4.93
N LEU A 142 7.52 -12.20 4.49
CA LEU A 142 7.05 -11.43 3.33
C LEU A 142 7.50 -12.00 1.97
N CYS A 143 8.31 -13.05 1.95
CA CYS A 143 8.76 -13.70 0.70
C CYS A 143 7.60 -14.19 -0.20
N GLY A 144 6.45 -14.52 0.40
CA GLY A 144 5.24 -14.93 -0.32
C GLY A 144 4.64 -13.84 -1.22
N LEU A 145 4.96 -12.56 -0.98
CA LEU A 145 4.49 -11.44 -1.78
C LEU A 145 5.04 -11.46 -3.22
N ARG A 146 6.12 -12.19 -3.49
CA ARG A 146 6.66 -12.38 -4.86
C ARG A 146 5.65 -13.00 -5.82
N THR A 147 4.69 -13.76 -5.33
CA THR A 147 3.60 -14.30 -6.15
C THR A 147 2.72 -13.21 -6.74
N ARG A 148 2.49 -12.14 -5.97
CA ARG A 148 1.67 -10.99 -6.37
C ARG A 148 2.49 -9.90 -7.04
N PHE A 149 3.77 -9.78 -6.65
CA PHE A 149 4.74 -8.79 -7.14
C PHE A 149 6.00 -9.51 -7.63
N PRO A 150 6.03 -9.97 -8.89
CA PRO A 150 7.12 -10.83 -9.41
C PRO A 150 8.52 -10.19 -9.33
N ASP A 151 8.60 -8.86 -9.48
CA ASP A 151 9.85 -8.09 -9.45
C ASP A 151 10.24 -7.63 -8.05
N LEU A 152 9.61 -8.21 -7.00
CA LEU A 152 9.88 -7.89 -5.63
C LEU A 152 11.22 -8.48 -5.19
N GLU A 153 12.10 -7.67 -4.66
CA GLU A 153 13.27 -8.11 -3.90
C GLU A 153 12.88 -8.17 -2.41
N TRP A 154 13.29 -9.23 -1.73
CA TRP A 154 13.04 -9.44 -0.32
C TRP A 154 14.29 -10.01 0.35
N GLU A 155 14.63 -9.44 1.49
CA GLU A 155 15.74 -9.87 2.35
C GLU A 155 15.29 -9.80 3.81
N GLN A 156 15.89 -10.63 4.65
CA GLN A 156 15.71 -10.59 6.09
C GLN A 156 17.10 -10.59 6.75
N ASP A 157 17.31 -9.70 7.72
CA ASP A 157 18.56 -9.64 8.46
C ASP A 157 18.57 -10.57 9.68
N GLU A 158 19.71 -10.59 10.40
CA GLU A 158 19.93 -11.43 11.57
C GLU A 158 19.04 -11.04 12.76
N ASP A 159 18.57 -9.78 12.81
CA ASP A 159 17.67 -9.25 13.85
C ASP A 159 16.19 -9.50 13.52
N GLY A 160 15.91 -10.12 12.37
CA GLY A 160 14.57 -10.46 11.90
C GLY A 160 13.83 -9.31 11.21
N LEU A 161 14.50 -8.18 10.94
CA LEU A 161 13.93 -7.12 10.11
C LEU A 161 13.86 -7.56 8.66
N GLN A 162 12.74 -7.29 8.02
CA GLN A 162 12.49 -7.64 6.64
C GLN A 162 12.57 -6.40 5.75
N TYR A 163 13.28 -6.52 4.65
CA TYR A 163 13.45 -5.47 3.65
C TYR A 163 12.78 -5.91 2.35
N VAL A 164 11.87 -5.08 1.89
CA VAL A 164 11.11 -5.32 0.66
C VAL A 164 11.35 -4.15 -0.27
N THR A 165 11.83 -4.42 -1.49
CA THR A 165 12.07 -3.36 -2.48
C THR A 165 11.45 -3.72 -3.82
N GLN A 166 10.95 -2.71 -4.52
CA GLN A 166 10.46 -2.84 -5.89
C GLN A 166 10.79 -1.58 -6.70
N LYS A 167 11.20 -1.80 -7.95
CA LYS A 167 11.45 -0.72 -8.93
C LYS A 167 10.46 -0.80 -10.06
N LEU A 168 9.82 0.33 -10.35
CA LEU A 168 8.86 0.46 -11.43
C LEU A 168 9.43 1.38 -12.50
N GLU A 169 9.33 0.96 -13.76
CA GLU A 169 9.74 1.80 -14.87
C GLU A 169 8.86 3.05 -14.95
N ARG A 170 9.50 4.21 -15.10
CA ARG A 170 8.78 5.44 -15.34
C ARG A 170 8.54 5.59 -16.84
N THR A 171 7.34 5.24 -17.29
CA THR A 171 6.93 5.49 -18.68
C THR A 171 7.06 6.99 -18.96
N ARG A 172 7.91 7.39 -19.92
CA ARG A 172 8.02 8.78 -20.33
C ARG A 172 6.65 9.22 -20.86
N SER A 173 6.07 10.23 -20.25
CA SER A 173 4.90 10.91 -20.82
C SER A 173 5.21 11.24 -22.26
N VAL A 174 4.47 10.66 -23.20
CA VAL A 174 4.48 11.10 -24.59
C VAL A 174 4.03 12.55 -24.55
N LYS A 175 4.95 13.47 -24.83
CA LYS A 175 4.62 14.88 -25.03
C LYS A 175 3.52 14.90 -26.08
N ALA A 176 2.34 15.37 -25.72
CA ALA A 176 1.32 15.71 -26.69
C ALA A 176 1.99 16.63 -27.73
N HIS A 177 2.13 16.13 -28.96
CA HIS A 177 2.58 16.94 -30.07
C HIS A 177 1.56 18.06 -30.22
N GLY A 178 2.02 19.29 -30.02
CA GLY A 178 1.27 20.48 -30.35
C GLY A 178 0.86 20.39 -31.84
N GLN A 179 -0.39 20.60 -32.07
CA GLN A 179 -0.90 20.97 -33.37
C GLN A 179 -0.56 22.45 -33.55
N ASP A 180 0.24 22.71 -34.58
CA ASP A 180 0.33 24.02 -35.22
C ASP A 180 -1.00 24.39 -35.85
#